data_6ea74eef48245dee75fd7505713e55ed
#
_entry.id   6ea74eef48245dee75fd7505713e55ed
#
_cell.length_a   1.000
_cell.length_b   1.000
_cell.length_c   1.000
_cell.angle_alpha   90.00
_cell.angle_beta   90.00
_cell.angle_gamma   90.00
#
_symmetry.space_group_name_H-M   'P 1'
#
loop_
_entity.id
_entity.type
_entity.pdbx_description
1 polymer ?
#
loop_
_entity_poly.entity_id
_entity_poly.type
_entity_poly.pdbx_seq_one_letter_code
_entity_poly.pdbx_strand_id
1 'polypeptide(L)'
;YEADWKNYYAGVYRCNELISREETIEWKETDSKRGTYMGECRTIRALLYFDMVRLWGNIPLFDEPVNENRPQAEPSEIFALIFDDLQYAIDNIPADAYPKANASSNDGHITRYAAEALFARAYLYYTGYYGTEPAGVTRAQALAAVEDIIAAGEYSLVSEYKNLWPAASAGVAEIGDMETLYGTYAGDGNSETVLAMKFTSSQDYNGNNDGNRWQVMVGMRSLDAAPYGRGWGGLTVNPAFVSEFKSGDTRRSASIIDLVGEGISSLPDFQNSYNDQREYT
;
A
#
# COMPACT_ATOMS: atom_id res chain seq x y z
N TYR A 1 13.96 -5.10 -12.73
CA TYR A 1 13.12 -4.06 -13.36
C TYR A 1 12.28 -4.60 -14.52
N GLU A 2 12.83 -5.47 -15.42
CA GLU A 2 12.08 -5.99 -16.57
C GLU A 2 10.89 -6.86 -16.14
N ALA A 3 11.06 -7.70 -15.15
CA ALA A 3 10.00 -8.55 -14.64
C ALA A 3 8.87 -7.70 -14.01
N ASP A 4 9.22 -6.68 -13.24
CA ASP A 4 8.25 -5.79 -12.61
C ASP A 4 7.45 -5.02 -13.68
N TRP A 5 8.16 -4.45 -14.67
CA TRP A 5 7.54 -3.77 -15.81
C TRP A 5 6.51 -4.66 -16.53
N LYS A 6 6.90 -5.90 -16.85
CA LYS A 6 6.00 -6.86 -17.49
C LYS A 6 4.80 -7.20 -16.63
N ASN A 7 4.97 -7.36 -15.33
CA ASN A 7 3.88 -7.67 -14.41
C ASN A 7 2.88 -6.53 -14.30
N TYR A 8 3.34 -5.29 -14.19
CA TYR A 8 2.46 -4.12 -14.18
C TYR A 8 1.62 -4.02 -15.46
N TYR A 9 2.27 -4.10 -16.64
CA TYR A 9 1.54 -4.03 -17.90
C TYR A 9 0.66 -5.25 -18.18
N ALA A 10 1.02 -6.42 -17.66
CA ALA A 10 0.10 -7.58 -17.70
C ALA A 10 -1.17 -7.33 -16.87
N GLY A 11 -1.04 -6.64 -15.73
CA GLY A 11 -2.18 -6.19 -14.94
C GLY A 11 -3.05 -5.18 -15.69
N VAL A 12 -2.43 -4.15 -16.26
CA VAL A 12 -3.12 -3.15 -17.10
C VAL A 12 -3.85 -3.80 -18.26
N TYR A 13 -3.18 -4.70 -18.99
CA TYR A 13 -3.80 -5.43 -20.11
C TYR A 13 -5.06 -6.19 -19.67
N ARG A 14 -5.02 -6.88 -18.53
CA ARG A 14 -6.20 -7.60 -18.00
C ARG A 14 -7.35 -6.67 -17.64
N CYS A 15 -7.05 -5.51 -17.07
CA CYS A 15 -8.06 -4.50 -16.80
C CYS A 15 -8.68 -3.98 -18.10
N ASN A 16 -7.86 -3.68 -19.11
CA ASN A 16 -8.32 -3.23 -20.41
C ASN A 16 -9.16 -4.29 -21.12
N GLU A 17 -8.79 -5.59 -21.04
CA GLU A 17 -9.59 -6.70 -21.56
C GLU A 17 -10.99 -6.74 -20.93
N LEU A 18 -11.11 -6.60 -19.62
CA LEU A 18 -12.41 -6.58 -18.98
C LEU A 18 -13.23 -5.35 -19.39
N ILE A 19 -12.61 -4.16 -19.35
CA ILE A 19 -13.26 -2.88 -19.67
C ILE A 19 -13.76 -2.89 -21.13
N SER A 20 -12.96 -3.37 -22.08
CA SER A 20 -13.32 -3.41 -23.49
C SER A 20 -14.47 -4.38 -23.79
N ARG A 21 -14.67 -5.36 -22.93
CA ARG A 21 -15.73 -6.38 -23.07
C ARG A 21 -16.96 -6.09 -22.24
N GLU A 22 -17.00 -5.00 -21.50
CA GLU A 22 -18.10 -4.66 -20.60
C GLU A 22 -19.46 -4.79 -21.24
N GLU A 23 -19.64 -4.28 -22.49
CA GLU A 23 -20.90 -4.31 -23.22
C GLU A 23 -21.22 -5.70 -23.82
N THR A 24 -20.25 -6.62 -23.85
CA THR A 24 -20.45 -7.98 -24.35
C THR A 24 -20.84 -8.98 -23.26
N ILE A 25 -20.73 -8.57 -22.00
CA ILE A 25 -21.12 -9.39 -20.85
C ILE A 25 -22.64 -9.34 -20.73
N GLU A 26 -23.27 -10.50 -20.64
CA GLU A 26 -24.71 -10.62 -20.40
C GLU A 26 -25.03 -10.30 -18.92
N TRP A 27 -25.06 -9.02 -18.58
CA TRP A 27 -25.50 -8.58 -17.26
C TRP A 27 -26.98 -8.88 -17.07
N LYS A 28 -27.33 -9.45 -15.92
CA LYS A 28 -28.75 -9.64 -15.57
C LYS A 28 -29.36 -8.30 -15.21
N GLU A 29 -30.61 -8.06 -15.57
CA GLU A 29 -31.33 -6.81 -15.24
C GLU A 29 -31.35 -6.50 -13.75
N THR A 30 -31.29 -7.52 -12.89
CA THR A 30 -31.20 -7.38 -11.44
C THR A 30 -29.77 -7.30 -10.91
N ASP A 31 -28.76 -7.36 -11.78
CA ASP A 31 -27.37 -7.33 -11.36
C ASP A 31 -26.88 -5.90 -11.23
N SER A 32 -27.14 -5.32 -10.06
CA SER A 32 -26.64 -3.99 -9.66
C SER A 32 -25.12 -3.93 -9.52
N LYS A 33 -24.42 -5.06 -9.71
CA LYS A 33 -22.97 -5.16 -9.46
C LYS A 33 -22.09 -4.79 -10.66
N ARG A 34 -22.67 -4.55 -11.85
CA ARG A 34 -21.90 -4.14 -13.03
C ARG A 34 -20.98 -2.95 -12.69
N GLY A 35 -21.56 -1.85 -12.19
CA GLY A 35 -20.80 -0.66 -11.82
C GLY A 35 -19.76 -0.95 -10.75
N THR A 36 -20.09 -1.81 -9.78
CA THR A 36 -19.16 -2.23 -8.73
C THR A 36 -17.95 -2.97 -9.29
N TYR A 37 -18.16 -4.02 -10.11
CA TYR A 37 -17.06 -4.80 -10.69
C TYR A 37 -16.21 -3.97 -11.65
N MET A 38 -16.84 -3.12 -12.44
CA MET A 38 -16.12 -2.22 -13.34
C MET A 38 -15.36 -1.15 -12.56
N GLY A 39 -15.92 -0.65 -11.46
CA GLY A 39 -15.26 0.29 -10.56
C GLY A 39 -14.02 -0.32 -9.87
N GLU A 40 -14.12 -1.56 -9.40
CA GLU A 40 -12.97 -2.29 -8.85
C GLU A 40 -11.86 -2.45 -9.91
N CYS A 41 -12.22 -2.90 -11.11
CA CYS A 41 -11.26 -3.07 -12.21
C CYS A 41 -10.55 -1.76 -12.57
N ARG A 42 -11.29 -0.66 -12.68
CA ARG A 42 -10.75 0.67 -12.95
C ARG A 42 -9.86 1.17 -11.81
N THR A 43 -10.25 0.95 -10.57
CA THR A 43 -9.40 1.32 -9.41
C THR A 43 -8.07 0.54 -9.44
N ILE A 44 -8.09 -0.74 -9.80
CA ILE A 44 -6.86 -1.53 -9.97
C ILE A 44 -5.99 -0.95 -11.09
N ARG A 45 -6.59 -0.60 -12.24
CA ARG A 45 -5.84 0.02 -13.34
C ARG A 45 -5.22 1.36 -12.94
N ALA A 46 -5.98 2.19 -12.27
CA ALA A 46 -5.51 3.46 -11.72
C ALA A 46 -4.34 3.26 -10.73
N LEU A 47 -4.44 2.30 -9.82
CA LEU A 47 -3.38 1.98 -8.87
C LEU A 47 -2.09 1.53 -9.57
N LEU A 48 -2.20 0.65 -10.57
CA LEU A 48 -1.06 0.18 -11.36
C LEU A 48 -0.38 1.34 -12.09
N TYR A 49 -1.13 2.20 -12.76
CA TYR A 49 -0.58 3.38 -13.42
C TYR A 49 0.02 4.38 -12.43
N PHE A 50 -0.62 4.60 -11.30
CA PHE A 50 -0.10 5.47 -10.26
C PHE A 50 1.23 4.97 -9.69
N ASP A 51 1.39 3.68 -9.51
CA ASP A 51 2.67 3.10 -9.10
C ASP A 51 3.73 3.24 -10.21
N MET A 52 3.38 2.89 -11.44
CA MET A 52 4.31 2.94 -12.58
C MET A 52 4.83 4.36 -12.84
N VAL A 53 3.95 5.37 -12.84
CA VAL A 53 4.38 6.75 -13.10
C VAL A 53 5.29 7.29 -12.01
N ARG A 54 5.10 6.87 -10.76
CA ARG A 54 6.00 7.24 -9.65
C ARG A 54 7.36 6.53 -9.72
N LEU A 55 7.39 5.30 -10.24
CA LEU A 55 8.61 4.52 -10.35
C LEU A 55 9.45 4.89 -11.56
N TRP A 56 8.82 5.16 -12.70
CA TRP A 56 9.51 5.31 -14.00
C TRP A 56 9.27 6.65 -14.69
N GLY A 57 8.41 7.51 -14.18
CA GLY A 57 8.08 8.79 -14.81
C GLY A 57 7.23 8.60 -16.06
N ASN A 58 7.74 9.04 -17.21
CA ASN A 58 7.02 8.91 -18.48
C ASN A 58 7.00 7.44 -18.93
N ILE A 59 5.83 6.90 -19.11
CA ILE A 59 5.57 5.51 -19.47
C ILE A 59 4.55 5.42 -20.61
N PRO A 60 4.53 4.36 -21.42
CA PRO A 60 3.49 4.15 -22.42
C PRO A 60 2.09 4.04 -21.78
N LEU A 61 1.11 4.70 -22.38
CA LEU A 61 -0.28 4.65 -21.96
C LEU A 61 -1.06 3.67 -22.84
N PHE A 62 -1.69 2.69 -22.21
CA PHE A 62 -2.61 1.73 -22.83
C PHE A 62 -3.95 1.78 -22.13
N ASP A 63 -4.97 2.22 -22.83
CA ASP A 63 -6.36 2.28 -22.37
C ASP A 63 -7.25 1.19 -23.02
N GLU A 64 -6.65 0.41 -23.92
CA GLU A 64 -7.25 -0.71 -24.63
C GLU A 64 -6.31 -1.95 -24.64
N PRO A 65 -6.86 -3.17 -24.85
CA PRO A 65 -6.06 -4.40 -24.82
C PRO A 65 -5.34 -4.66 -26.16
N VAL A 66 -4.35 -3.83 -26.47
CA VAL A 66 -3.53 -3.97 -27.68
C VAL A 66 -2.15 -4.51 -27.35
N ASN A 67 -1.55 -5.19 -28.31
CA ASN A 67 -0.17 -5.67 -28.23
C ASN A 67 0.67 -4.96 -29.30
N GLU A 68 1.04 -3.73 -28.98
CA GLU A 68 1.84 -2.86 -29.84
C GLU A 68 2.86 -2.07 -29.03
N ASN A 69 3.84 -1.52 -29.71
CA ASN A 69 4.76 -0.58 -29.06
C ASN A 69 4.17 0.83 -29.15
N ARG A 70 4.00 1.46 -28.01
CA ARG A 70 3.60 2.87 -27.89
C ARG A 70 4.77 3.71 -27.35
N PRO A 71 4.89 4.97 -27.77
CA PRO A 71 5.83 5.91 -27.14
C PRO A 71 5.41 6.16 -25.69
N GLN A 72 6.34 6.72 -24.92
CA GLN A 72 6.01 7.24 -23.58
C GLN A 72 4.99 8.37 -23.71
N ALA A 73 3.98 8.34 -22.87
CA ALA A 73 3.01 9.41 -22.71
C ALA A 73 3.51 10.46 -21.72
N GLU A 74 2.97 11.65 -21.81
CA GLU A 74 3.19 12.67 -20.78
C GLU A 74 2.49 12.28 -19.48
N PRO A 75 3.08 12.60 -18.31
CA PRO A 75 2.46 12.29 -17.03
C PRO A 75 1.03 12.83 -16.90
N SER A 76 0.73 13.98 -17.49
CA SER A 76 -0.61 14.54 -17.48
C SER A 76 -1.66 13.66 -18.16
N GLU A 77 -1.31 12.94 -19.23
CA GLU A 77 -2.20 12.00 -19.92
C GLU A 77 -2.47 10.77 -19.05
N ILE A 78 -1.40 10.26 -18.39
CA ILE A 78 -1.52 9.11 -17.48
C ILE A 78 -2.39 9.46 -16.28
N PHE A 79 -2.15 10.63 -15.68
CA PHE A 79 -2.96 11.08 -14.54
C PHE A 79 -4.40 11.39 -14.92
N ALA A 80 -4.69 11.83 -16.15
CA ALA A 80 -6.05 11.96 -16.63
C ALA A 80 -6.78 10.60 -16.59
N LEU A 81 -6.17 9.53 -17.12
CA LEU A 81 -6.73 8.19 -17.02
C LEU A 81 -6.90 7.72 -15.57
N ILE A 82 -5.91 7.98 -14.71
CA ILE A 82 -6.00 7.62 -13.28
C ILE A 82 -7.21 8.27 -12.63
N PHE A 83 -7.41 9.56 -12.84
CA PHE A 83 -8.54 10.28 -12.24
C PHE A 83 -9.88 9.88 -12.84
N ASP A 84 -9.95 9.65 -14.14
CA ASP A 84 -11.18 9.18 -14.81
C ASP A 84 -11.59 7.80 -14.27
N ASP A 85 -10.65 6.89 -14.10
CA ASP A 85 -10.90 5.56 -13.55
C ASP A 85 -11.35 5.61 -12.09
N LEU A 86 -10.71 6.45 -11.28
CA LEU A 86 -11.07 6.60 -9.87
C LEU A 86 -12.41 7.31 -9.71
N GLN A 87 -12.70 8.32 -10.52
CA GLN A 87 -13.99 8.99 -10.50
C GLN A 87 -15.11 8.03 -10.89
N TYR A 88 -14.89 7.21 -11.94
CA TYR A 88 -15.86 6.16 -12.29
C TYR A 88 -16.13 5.23 -11.09
N ALA A 89 -15.10 4.80 -10.39
CA ALA A 89 -15.25 3.92 -9.23
C ALA A 89 -16.03 4.60 -8.09
N ILE A 90 -15.73 5.86 -7.80
CA ILE A 90 -16.43 6.66 -6.78
C ILE A 90 -17.93 6.76 -7.12
N ASP A 91 -18.25 6.99 -8.39
CA ASP A 91 -19.64 7.19 -8.84
C ASP A 91 -20.43 5.88 -8.93
N ASN A 92 -19.77 4.74 -9.11
CA ASN A 92 -20.43 3.48 -9.44
C ASN A 92 -20.30 2.36 -8.40
N ILE A 93 -19.40 2.47 -7.41
CA ILE A 93 -19.33 1.54 -6.30
C ILE A 93 -20.22 2.07 -5.16
N PRO A 94 -21.34 1.40 -4.83
CA PRO A 94 -22.13 1.79 -3.66
C PRO A 94 -21.30 1.74 -2.38
N ALA A 95 -21.56 2.65 -1.45
CA ALA A 95 -20.85 2.72 -0.17
C ALA A 95 -20.93 1.41 0.64
N ASP A 96 -22.02 0.68 0.49
CA ASP A 96 -22.34 -0.59 1.16
C ASP A 96 -22.12 -1.82 0.26
N ALA A 97 -21.48 -1.67 -0.90
CA ALA A 97 -21.25 -2.78 -1.84
C ALA A 97 -20.46 -3.93 -1.21
N TYR A 98 -19.51 -3.61 -0.37
CA TYR A 98 -18.63 -4.54 0.33
C TYR A 98 -18.45 -4.15 1.79
N PRO A 99 -18.14 -5.14 2.66
CA PRO A 99 -17.63 -4.83 3.98
C PRO A 99 -16.38 -3.96 3.92
N LYS A 100 -16.07 -3.27 5.01
CA LYS A 100 -14.83 -2.47 5.13
C LYS A 100 -13.60 -3.26 4.71
N ALA A 101 -12.60 -2.59 4.17
CA ALA A 101 -11.34 -3.21 3.75
C ALA A 101 -10.63 -3.99 4.88
N ASN A 102 -10.86 -3.60 6.14
CA ASN A 102 -10.32 -4.25 7.32
C ASN A 102 -11.14 -5.46 7.79
N ALA A 103 -12.35 -5.67 7.29
CA ALA A 103 -13.13 -6.85 7.66
C ALA A 103 -12.60 -8.09 6.94
N SER A 104 -12.54 -9.22 7.65
CA SER A 104 -12.14 -10.50 7.04
C SER A 104 -13.05 -10.92 5.88
N SER A 105 -14.34 -10.56 5.97
CA SER A 105 -15.35 -10.81 4.95
C SER A 105 -15.25 -9.90 3.71
N ASN A 106 -14.39 -8.87 3.73
CA ASN A 106 -14.11 -8.05 2.54
C ASN A 106 -13.46 -8.86 1.43
N ASP A 107 -12.64 -9.83 1.79
CA ASP A 107 -11.99 -10.78 0.89
C ASP A 107 -11.13 -10.13 -0.22
N GLY A 108 -10.64 -8.93 0.02
CA GLY A 108 -9.79 -8.18 -0.90
C GLY A 108 -10.53 -7.30 -1.90
N HIS A 109 -11.84 -7.19 -1.80
CA HIS A 109 -12.63 -6.27 -2.64
C HIS A 109 -12.30 -4.81 -2.38
N ILE A 110 -12.42 -4.01 -3.44
CA ILE A 110 -12.16 -2.57 -3.40
C ILE A 110 -13.46 -1.83 -3.09
N THR A 111 -13.45 -1.08 -2.00
CA THR A 111 -14.58 -0.23 -1.60
C THR A 111 -14.53 1.11 -2.32
N ARG A 112 -15.67 1.84 -2.35
CA ARG A 112 -15.70 3.24 -2.82
C ARG A 112 -14.69 4.10 -2.07
N TYR A 113 -14.59 3.93 -0.76
CA TYR A 113 -13.67 4.68 0.08
C TYR A 113 -12.20 4.43 -0.26
N ALA A 114 -11.87 3.23 -0.76
CA ALA A 114 -10.53 2.94 -1.27
C ALA A 114 -10.21 3.75 -2.54
N ALA A 115 -11.17 3.89 -3.45
CA ALA A 115 -11.03 4.72 -4.64
C ALA A 115 -10.91 6.20 -4.28
N GLU A 116 -11.71 6.71 -3.34
CA GLU A 116 -11.66 8.07 -2.82
C GLU A 116 -10.31 8.40 -2.17
N ALA A 117 -9.80 7.50 -1.32
CA ALA A 117 -8.49 7.66 -0.69
C ALA A 117 -7.35 7.71 -1.73
N LEU A 118 -7.42 6.84 -2.74
CA LEU A 118 -6.44 6.82 -3.83
C LEU A 118 -6.54 8.08 -4.70
N PHE A 119 -7.75 8.58 -4.96
CA PHE A 119 -7.99 9.84 -5.69
C PHE A 119 -7.32 11.02 -4.99
N ALA A 120 -7.57 11.19 -3.70
CA ALA A 120 -6.96 12.25 -2.91
C ALA A 120 -5.43 12.11 -2.86
N ARG A 121 -4.91 10.89 -2.73
CA ARG A 121 -3.47 10.61 -2.73
C ARG A 121 -2.82 10.93 -4.08
N ALA A 122 -3.46 10.55 -5.18
CA ALA A 122 -2.99 10.86 -6.53
C ALA A 122 -2.96 12.38 -6.77
N TYR A 123 -4.00 13.11 -6.31
CA TYR A 123 -4.06 14.57 -6.40
C TYR A 123 -2.91 15.23 -5.61
N LEU A 124 -2.68 14.82 -4.37
CA LEU A 124 -1.59 15.35 -3.54
C LEU A 124 -0.21 15.06 -4.16
N TYR A 125 -0.02 13.86 -4.71
CA TYR A 125 1.22 13.55 -5.40
C TYR A 125 1.43 14.42 -6.63
N TYR A 126 0.41 14.54 -7.49
CA TYR A 126 0.51 15.32 -8.72
C TYR A 126 0.82 16.79 -8.43
N THR A 127 0.06 17.40 -7.54
CA THR A 127 0.24 18.81 -7.19
C THR A 127 1.56 19.08 -6.48
N GLY A 128 2.00 18.16 -5.62
CA GLY A 128 3.27 18.28 -4.92
C GLY A 128 4.49 18.07 -5.81
N TYR A 129 4.40 17.17 -6.78
CA TYR A 129 5.53 16.83 -7.65
C TYR A 129 5.63 17.75 -8.89
N TYR A 130 4.48 18.01 -9.54
CA TYR A 130 4.46 18.83 -10.77
C TYR A 130 4.17 20.31 -10.50
N GLY A 131 3.76 20.70 -9.29
CA GLY A 131 3.52 22.09 -8.92
C GLY A 131 2.28 22.74 -9.54
N THR A 132 1.41 21.93 -10.17
CA THR A 132 0.18 22.38 -10.84
C THR A 132 -0.98 21.46 -10.51
N GLU A 133 -2.21 21.89 -10.67
CA GLU A 133 -3.37 21.01 -10.58
C GLU A 133 -3.47 20.11 -11.83
N PRO A 134 -3.91 18.83 -11.69
CA PRO A 134 -4.20 18.00 -12.84
C PRO A 134 -5.38 18.54 -13.62
N ALA A 135 -5.37 18.36 -14.94
CA ALA A 135 -6.43 18.85 -15.80
C ALA A 135 -7.81 18.25 -15.42
N GLY A 136 -8.78 19.11 -15.20
CA GLY A 136 -10.15 18.70 -14.86
C GLY A 136 -10.35 18.22 -13.42
N VAL A 137 -9.32 18.22 -12.59
CA VAL A 137 -9.40 17.79 -11.18
C VAL A 137 -8.97 18.93 -10.26
N THR A 138 -9.81 19.23 -9.29
CA THR A 138 -9.64 20.35 -8.37
C THR A 138 -9.35 19.87 -6.95
N ARG A 139 -8.73 20.75 -6.16
CA ARG A 139 -8.56 20.53 -4.71
C ARG A 139 -9.89 20.26 -4.01
N ALA A 140 -10.99 20.90 -4.45
CA ALA A 140 -12.30 20.70 -3.85
C ALA A 140 -12.81 19.26 -4.03
N GLN A 141 -12.57 18.63 -5.18
CA GLN A 141 -12.94 17.23 -5.42
C GLN A 141 -12.11 16.30 -4.54
N ALA A 142 -10.80 16.51 -4.47
CA ALA A 142 -9.93 15.69 -3.60
C ALA A 142 -10.29 15.84 -2.12
N LEU A 143 -10.68 17.06 -1.69
CA LEU A 143 -11.13 17.29 -0.32
C LEU A 143 -12.46 16.60 -0.06
N ALA A 144 -13.43 16.71 -0.98
CA ALA A 144 -14.73 16.06 -0.85
C ALA A 144 -14.63 14.55 -0.73
N ALA A 145 -13.73 13.92 -1.48
CA ALA A 145 -13.45 12.47 -1.36
C ALA A 145 -12.96 12.08 0.05
N VAL A 146 -12.07 12.87 0.64
CA VAL A 146 -11.60 12.61 2.02
C VAL A 146 -12.69 12.89 3.05
N GLU A 147 -13.48 13.95 2.86
CA GLU A 147 -14.58 14.29 3.76
C GLU A 147 -15.68 13.22 3.74
N ASP A 148 -15.94 12.58 2.60
CA ASP A 148 -16.90 11.48 2.52
C ASP A 148 -16.43 10.25 3.34
N ILE A 149 -15.14 9.89 3.25
CA ILE A 149 -14.55 8.82 4.08
C ILE A 149 -14.70 9.13 5.58
N ILE A 150 -14.45 10.38 5.98
CA ILE A 150 -14.56 10.81 7.37
C ILE A 150 -16.04 10.79 7.81
N ALA A 151 -16.93 11.30 6.98
CA ALA A 151 -18.38 11.37 7.26
C ALA A 151 -19.03 9.98 7.39
N ALA A 152 -18.51 9.00 6.67
CA ALA A 152 -18.95 7.60 6.78
C ALA A 152 -18.82 7.05 8.20
N GLY A 153 -17.87 7.56 9.01
CA GLY A 153 -17.66 7.13 10.40
C GLY A 153 -17.18 5.69 10.54
N GLU A 154 -16.71 5.10 9.45
CA GLU A 154 -16.31 3.69 9.41
C GLU A 154 -14.85 3.47 9.77
N TYR A 155 -14.03 4.51 9.64
CA TYR A 155 -12.59 4.48 9.86
C TYR A 155 -12.23 5.41 11.01
N SER A 156 -11.18 5.05 11.73
CA SER A 156 -10.67 5.86 12.84
C SER A 156 -9.20 5.58 13.08
N LEU A 157 -8.47 6.56 13.59
CA LEU A 157 -7.09 6.38 13.97
C LEU A 157 -6.96 5.39 15.13
N VAL A 158 -5.95 4.55 15.10
CA VAL A 158 -5.54 3.73 16.24
C VAL A 158 -4.95 4.66 17.31
N SER A 159 -5.40 4.52 18.56
CA SER A 159 -5.08 5.46 19.65
C SER A 159 -3.58 5.61 19.91
N GLU A 160 -2.84 4.52 19.81
CA GLU A 160 -1.39 4.48 20.02
C GLU A 160 -0.72 4.06 18.71
N TYR A 161 0.10 4.94 18.14
CA TYR A 161 0.78 4.69 16.86
C TYR A 161 1.59 3.37 16.83
N LYS A 162 2.23 3.01 17.93
CA LYS A 162 2.98 1.75 18.04
C LYS A 162 2.12 0.51 17.81
N ASN A 163 0.83 0.59 18.11
CA ASN A 163 -0.09 -0.54 17.95
C ASN A 163 -0.44 -0.87 16.49
N LEU A 164 -0.01 -0.03 15.55
CA LEU A 164 -0.05 -0.34 14.11
C LEU A 164 0.98 -1.38 13.69
N TRP A 165 1.99 -1.63 14.52
CA TRP A 165 3.14 -2.47 14.16
C TRP A 165 3.32 -3.61 15.15
N PRO A 166 3.39 -4.87 14.71
CA PRO A 166 3.55 -6.01 15.62
C PRO A 166 4.72 -5.86 16.58
N ALA A 167 5.90 -5.59 16.05
CA ALA A 167 7.11 -5.49 16.86
C ALA A 167 7.11 -4.31 17.83
N ALA A 168 6.61 -3.14 17.40
CA ALA A 168 6.54 -1.95 18.23
C ALA A 168 5.48 -2.04 19.35
N SER A 169 4.43 -2.83 19.12
CA SER A 169 3.38 -3.10 20.12
C SER A 169 3.78 -4.19 21.12
N ALA A 170 4.84 -4.93 20.83
CA ALA A 170 5.38 -5.90 21.76
C ALA A 170 5.87 -5.15 23.01
N GLY A 171 5.38 -5.51 24.18
CA GLY A 171 6.00 -5.11 25.42
C GLY A 171 7.44 -5.61 25.48
N VAL A 172 8.23 -5.15 26.43
CA VAL A 172 9.53 -5.77 26.74
C VAL A 172 9.22 -7.14 27.35
N ALA A 173 8.87 -8.08 26.48
CA ALA A 173 8.59 -9.45 26.89
C ALA A 173 9.89 -10.23 26.96
N GLU A 174 9.91 -11.23 27.80
CA GLU A 174 11.01 -12.21 27.77
C GLU A 174 11.12 -12.78 26.34
N ILE A 175 12.36 -12.79 25.84
CA ILE A 175 12.69 -13.31 24.52
C ILE A 175 12.17 -14.74 24.41
N GLY A 176 11.17 -14.95 23.57
CA GLY A 176 10.65 -16.29 23.24
C GLY A 176 9.16 -16.52 23.48
N ASP A 177 8.45 -15.62 24.14
CA ASP A 177 6.99 -15.71 24.31
C ASP A 177 6.25 -14.81 23.30
N MET A 178 5.92 -15.39 22.13
CA MET A 178 5.26 -14.68 21.05
C MET A 178 3.80 -14.30 21.37
N GLU A 179 3.13 -14.93 22.30
CA GLU A 179 1.75 -14.59 22.65
C GLU A 179 1.66 -13.27 23.43
N THR A 180 2.65 -12.98 24.27
CA THR A 180 2.72 -11.71 24.99
C THR A 180 3.30 -10.58 24.16
N LEU A 181 4.06 -10.88 23.10
CA LEU A 181 4.74 -9.90 22.27
C LEU A 181 3.80 -8.93 21.54
N TYR A 182 2.62 -9.38 21.16
CA TYR A 182 1.71 -8.60 20.31
C TYR A 182 0.39 -8.22 21.00
N GLY A 183 0.36 -8.21 22.33
CA GLY A 183 -0.87 -8.02 23.09
C GLY A 183 -1.63 -6.71 22.84
N THR A 184 -0.98 -5.67 22.32
CA THR A 184 -1.60 -4.38 21.95
C THR A 184 -1.65 -4.13 20.45
N TYR A 185 -1.21 -5.07 19.63
CA TYR A 185 -1.28 -4.94 18.17
C TYR A 185 -2.72 -4.83 17.69
N ALA A 186 -3.02 -3.79 16.93
CA ALA A 186 -4.38 -3.52 16.46
C ALA A 186 -4.83 -4.47 15.33
N GLY A 187 -3.94 -5.30 14.81
CA GLY A 187 -4.21 -6.25 13.72
C GLY A 187 -4.01 -5.67 12.34
N ASP A 188 -3.83 -6.56 11.35
CA ASP A 188 -3.66 -6.17 9.94
C ASP A 188 -4.91 -5.50 9.36
N GLY A 189 -6.10 -5.86 9.87
CA GLY A 189 -7.37 -5.24 9.55
C GLY A 189 -7.81 -4.26 10.63
N ASN A 190 -6.95 -3.31 11.03
CA ASN A 190 -7.31 -2.31 12.03
C ASN A 190 -8.21 -1.19 11.47
N SER A 191 -8.66 -0.30 12.35
CA SER A 191 -9.61 0.77 12.00
C SER A 191 -9.05 1.83 11.03
N GLU A 192 -7.74 1.88 10.80
CA GLU A 192 -7.14 2.81 9.83
C GLU A 192 -7.10 2.24 8.40
N THR A 193 -7.37 0.94 8.22
CA THR A 193 -7.21 0.27 6.92
C THR A 193 -8.33 0.63 5.97
N VAL A 194 -8.07 1.50 5.01
CA VAL A 194 -9.02 1.89 3.95
C VAL A 194 -8.80 1.07 2.67
N LEU A 195 -7.57 0.74 2.35
CA LEU A 195 -7.19 -0.14 1.25
C LEU A 195 -6.02 -1.02 1.70
N ALA A 196 -6.14 -2.32 1.50
CA ALA A 196 -5.08 -3.28 1.83
C ALA A 196 -4.76 -4.19 0.66
N MET A 197 -3.48 -4.30 0.33
CA MET A 197 -2.99 -5.35 -0.54
C MET A 197 -2.74 -6.61 0.32
N LYS A 198 -3.53 -7.65 0.08
CA LYS A 198 -3.43 -8.90 0.82
C LYS A 198 -2.42 -9.83 0.13
N PHE A 199 -1.51 -10.37 0.92
CA PHE A 199 -0.52 -11.34 0.48
C PHE A 199 -0.86 -12.72 1.04
N THR A 200 -0.56 -13.75 0.27
CA THR A 200 -0.65 -15.15 0.72
C THR A 200 0.75 -15.73 0.86
N SER A 201 0.90 -16.72 1.73
CA SER A 201 2.11 -17.54 1.80
C SER A 201 1.74 -18.97 1.50
N SER A 202 2.06 -19.43 0.30
CA SER A 202 1.87 -20.81 -0.13
C SER A 202 3.07 -21.69 0.19
N GLN A 203 4.17 -21.10 0.65
CA GLN A 203 5.49 -21.74 0.80
C GLN A 203 6.08 -22.23 -0.54
N ASP A 204 5.52 -21.80 -1.65
CA ASP A 204 6.08 -22.02 -2.97
C ASP A 204 6.97 -20.86 -3.37
N TYR A 205 8.24 -20.99 -3.12
CA TYR A 205 9.25 -19.98 -3.45
C TYR A 205 9.61 -19.92 -4.95
N ASN A 206 8.92 -20.70 -5.77
CA ASN A 206 9.16 -20.77 -7.21
C ASN A 206 8.52 -19.65 -7.98
N GLY A 207 8.93 -18.47 -7.91
CA GLY A 207 8.44 -17.46 -8.81
C GLY A 207 8.09 -16.12 -8.22
N ASN A 208 8.54 -15.84 -7.04
CA ASN A 208 8.43 -14.49 -6.45
C ASN A 208 7.02 -14.03 -6.07
N ASN A 209 6.02 -14.91 -6.07
CA ASN A 209 4.63 -14.56 -5.84
C ASN A 209 4.17 -14.84 -4.41
N ASP A 210 5.08 -15.28 -3.54
CA ASP A 210 4.71 -15.75 -2.22
C ASP A 210 5.07 -14.74 -1.13
N GLY A 211 4.07 -14.33 -0.38
CA GLY A 211 4.21 -13.47 0.80
C GLY A 211 4.59 -12.02 0.53
N ASN A 212 4.68 -11.27 1.61
CA ASN A 212 5.18 -9.90 1.61
C ASN A 212 6.67 -9.86 1.93
N ARG A 213 7.49 -9.52 0.96
CA ARG A 213 8.96 -9.49 1.14
C ARG A 213 9.49 -8.20 1.77
N TRP A 214 8.69 -7.18 1.92
CA TRP A 214 9.15 -5.92 2.51
C TRP A 214 9.72 -6.12 3.92
N GLN A 215 9.04 -6.88 4.75
CA GLN A 215 9.50 -7.14 6.13
C GLN A 215 10.88 -7.80 6.16
N VAL A 216 11.08 -8.84 5.33
CA VAL A 216 12.37 -9.53 5.29
C VAL A 216 13.46 -8.66 4.66
N MET A 217 13.11 -7.82 3.68
CA MET A 217 14.08 -6.93 3.03
C MET A 217 14.62 -5.85 3.96
N VAL A 218 13.76 -5.27 4.82
CA VAL A 218 14.13 -4.15 5.71
C VAL A 218 14.60 -4.61 7.08
N GLY A 219 14.29 -5.82 7.50
CA GLY A 219 14.66 -6.36 8.81
C GLY A 219 16.17 -6.56 8.99
N MET A 220 16.58 -6.76 10.23
CA MET A 220 17.98 -6.97 10.59
C MET A 220 18.60 -8.15 9.85
N ARG A 221 19.78 -7.94 9.28
CA ARG A 221 20.43 -8.98 8.47
C ARG A 221 20.95 -10.13 9.33
N SER A 222 20.44 -11.33 9.07
CA SER A 222 20.90 -12.57 9.67
C SER A 222 20.83 -12.64 11.21
N LEU A 223 20.22 -11.67 11.86
CA LEU A 223 20.02 -11.65 13.31
C LEU A 223 18.54 -11.87 13.61
N ASP A 224 18.25 -12.81 14.48
CA ASP A 224 16.93 -13.08 15.02
C ASP A 224 16.90 -12.57 16.46
N ALA A 225 16.26 -11.45 16.69
CA ALA A 225 16.19 -10.80 17.98
C ALA A 225 14.75 -10.36 18.24
N ALA A 226 14.01 -11.14 19.02
CA ALA A 226 12.63 -10.79 19.37
C ALA A 226 12.56 -9.38 20.00
N PRO A 227 11.52 -8.57 19.67
CA PRO A 227 10.35 -8.90 18.85
C PRO A 227 10.58 -8.80 17.32
N TYR A 228 11.78 -8.51 16.89
CA TYR A 228 12.14 -8.31 15.49
C TYR A 228 12.56 -9.64 14.85
N GLY A 229 11.97 -9.95 13.70
CA GLY A 229 12.35 -11.13 12.94
C GLY A 229 13.63 -10.93 12.13
N ARG A 230 14.20 -12.05 11.70
CA ARG A 230 15.36 -12.06 10.81
C ARG A 230 15.04 -11.44 9.46
N GLY A 231 15.92 -10.56 8.98
CA GLY A 231 15.81 -9.92 7.67
C GLY A 231 17.05 -10.06 6.80
N TRP A 232 17.03 -9.35 5.67
CA TRP A 232 18.15 -9.27 4.72
C TRP A 232 19.00 -8.01 4.90
N GLY A 233 18.56 -7.05 5.70
CA GLY A 233 19.25 -5.78 5.93
C GLY A 233 19.43 -4.98 4.66
N GLY A 234 18.45 -5.01 3.76
CA GLY A 234 18.49 -4.29 2.49
C GLY A 234 18.37 -2.78 2.65
N LEU A 235 17.79 -2.32 3.73
CA LEU A 235 17.64 -0.90 4.05
C LEU A 235 18.14 -0.64 5.48
N THR A 236 18.82 0.49 5.62
CA THR A 236 19.23 1.03 6.93
C THR A 236 18.73 2.46 7.03
N VAL A 237 18.40 2.89 8.23
CA VAL A 237 17.91 4.25 8.45
C VAL A 237 19.09 5.22 8.54
N ASN A 238 18.98 6.32 7.81
CA ASN A 238 19.98 7.39 7.89
C ASN A 238 19.92 8.07 9.27
N PRO A 239 21.02 8.13 10.03
CA PRO A 239 21.05 8.80 11.34
C PRO A 239 20.55 10.26 11.32
N ALA A 240 20.77 10.99 10.22
CA ALA A 240 20.25 12.34 10.06
C ALA A 240 18.71 12.37 10.06
N PHE A 241 18.07 11.37 9.46
CA PHE A 241 16.60 11.24 9.50
C PHE A 241 16.11 10.94 10.92
N VAL A 242 16.84 10.10 11.66
CA VAL A 242 16.49 9.79 13.06
C VAL A 242 16.49 11.06 13.92
N SER A 243 17.43 11.99 13.67
CA SER A 243 17.54 13.25 14.41
C SER A 243 16.42 14.27 14.11
N GLU A 244 15.65 14.07 13.04
CA GLU A 244 14.48 14.92 12.74
C GLU A 244 13.27 14.65 13.66
N PHE A 245 13.24 13.50 14.32
CA PHE A 245 12.20 13.23 15.32
C PHE A 245 12.41 14.08 16.56
N LYS A 246 11.40 14.83 16.95
CA LYS A 246 11.44 15.64 18.17
C LYS A 246 11.45 14.75 19.41
N SER A 247 12.02 15.29 20.50
CA SER A 247 11.95 14.61 21.80
C SER A 247 10.51 14.32 22.19
N GLY A 248 10.21 13.08 22.56
CA GLY A 248 8.86 12.61 22.90
C GLY A 248 8.00 12.20 21.71
N ASP A 249 8.50 12.25 20.49
CA ASP A 249 7.78 11.70 19.33
C ASP A 249 7.82 10.17 19.36
N THR A 250 6.69 9.58 19.72
CA THR A 250 6.54 8.12 19.88
C THR A 250 6.62 7.36 18.54
N ARG A 251 6.52 8.05 17.41
CA ARG A 251 6.64 7.44 16.09
C ARG A 251 8.06 6.94 15.82
N ARG A 252 9.07 7.59 16.39
CA ARG A 252 10.47 7.16 16.24
C ARG A 252 10.66 5.72 16.70
N SER A 253 10.35 5.42 17.93
CA SER A 253 10.53 4.08 18.51
C SER A 253 9.57 3.01 17.90
N ALA A 254 8.50 3.44 17.27
CA ALA A 254 7.57 2.54 16.59
C ALA A 254 7.97 2.22 15.14
N SER A 255 8.85 3.03 14.54
CA SER A 255 9.22 2.90 13.11
C SER A 255 10.67 2.53 12.87
N ILE A 256 11.53 2.65 13.88
CA ILE A 256 12.99 2.53 13.76
C ILE A 256 13.51 1.65 14.89
N ILE A 257 14.26 0.63 14.53
CA ILE A 257 14.99 -0.21 15.49
C ILE A 257 16.29 0.50 15.86
N ASP A 258 16.43 0.85 17.13
CA ASP A 258 17.65 1.43 17.69
C ASP A 258 18.53 0.32 18.25
N LEU A 259 19.45 -0.17 17.44
CA LEU A 259 20.26 -1.35 17.75
C LEU A 259 21.10 -1.17 19.03
N VAL A 260 21.54 0.04 19.31
CA VAL A 260 22.32 0.37 20.51
C VAL A 260 21.40 0.66 21.67
N GLY A 261 20.42 1.54 21.49
CA GLY A 261 19.51 1.98 22.54
C GLY A 261 18.62 0.86 23.09
N GLU A 262 18.29 -0.12 22.26
CA GLU A 262 17.51 -1.29 22.63
C GLU A 262 18.37 -2.47 23.11
N GLY A 263 19.70 -2.30 23.16
CA GLY A 263 20.63 -3.33 23.64
C GLY A 263 20.88 -4.50 22.68
N ILE A 264 20.36 -4.42 21.45
CA ILE A 264 20.50 -5.47 20.43
C ILE A 264 21.97 -5.67 20.07
N SER A 265 22.74 -4.60 20.03
CA SER A 265 24.19 -4.64 19.76
C SER A 265 24.99 -5.43 20.80
N SER A 266 24.41 -5.73 21.95
CA SER A 266 25.01 -6.53 23.01
C SER A 266 24.69 -8.02 22.93
N LEU A 267 23.84 -8.44 21.98
CA LEU A 267 23.50 -9.84 21.79
C LEU A 267 24.71 -10.64 21.27
N PRO A 268 24.89 -11.90 21.70
CA PRO A 268 26.06 -12.72 21.35
C PRO A 268 26.27 -12.89 19.83
N ASP A 269 25.19 -12.96 19.07
CA ASP A 269 25.25 -13.18 17.62
C ASP A 269 25.30 -11.88 16.81
N PHE A 270 25.29 -10.72 17.45
CA PHE A 270 25.26 -9.43 16.75
C PHE A 270 26.46 -9.22 15.83
N GLN A 271 27.68 -9.51 16.32
CA GLN A 271 28.90 -9.36 15.54
C GLN A 271 28.99 -10.27 14.32
N ASN A 272 28.29 -11.41 14.37
CA ASN A 272 28.22 -12.36 13.25
C ASN A 272 27.10 -12.03 12.26
N SER A 273 26.27 -11.04 12.54
CA SER A 273 25.02 -10.76 11.81
C SER A 273 25.16 -9.72 10.69
N TYR A 274 26.34 -9.18 10.41
CA TYR A 274 26.57 -8.06 9.51
C TYR A 274 25.89 -6.73 9.93
N ASN A 275 25.49 -6.59 11.17
CA ASN A 275 24.89 -5.36 11.72
C ASN A 275 25.86 -4.53 12.57
N ASP A 276 27.08 -5.00 12.76
CA ASP A 276 28.12 -4.41 13.61
C ASP A 276 28.51 -2.96 13.27
N GLN A 277 28.23 -2.52 12.04
CA GLN A 277 28.53 -1.16 11.58
C GLN A 277 27.27 -0.26 11.50
N ARG A 278 26.15 -0.71 12.04
CA ARG A 278 24.89 0.01 11.98
C ARG A 278 24.43 0.45 13.35
N GLU A 279 23.79 1.57 13.39
CA GLU A 279 23.15 2.09 14.59
C GLU A 279 21.64 1.91 14.54
N TYR A 280 21.05 2.05 13.34
CA TYR A 280 19.59 1.99 13.12
C TYR A 280 19.22 1.11 11.93
N THR A 281 18.08 0.42 12.06
CA THR A 281 17.42 -0.36 11.00
C THR A 281 15.92 -0.13 10.99
#